data_6de3d396c7400c66a5e533c55b92fc98
#
_entry.id   6de3d396c7400c66a5e533c55b92fc98
#
_cell.length_a   1.000
_cell.length_b   1.000
_cell.length_c   1.000
_cell.angle_alpha   90.00
_cell.angle_beta   90.00
_cell.angle_gamma   90.00
#
_symmetry.space_group_name_H-M   'P 1'
#
loop_
_entity.id
_entity.type
_entity.pdbx_description
1 polymer ?
#
loop_
_entity_poly.entity_id
_entity_poly.type
_entity_poly.pdbx_seq_one_letter_code
_entity_poly.pdbx_strand_id
1 'polypeptide(L)'
;SASYGDIWHPFYGGGHWNVGSTLIDVLRDNKDPRLMKFANPVKGGTFVLTKPTTGSNVALYPKHVKHLTDHIKAGGLTITEATASDGTVTITVPAGVAATFEHYVGQPTRMNSKIKPYLYTDLFSKPTDYIIGAKNTGNPIAPKLVMTAAESHLMVAEAAIKGIGSGANTHYQMGITKSMQQWGVSASDIATFLANESVATLSGTTAEKLAQVATQRWIAHYTDGLEAWAVVR
;
A
#
# COMPACT_ATOMS: atom_id res chain seq x y z
N SER A 1 -14.93 9.11 -25.04
CA SER A 1 -13.87 9.17 -24.01
C SER A 1 -13.92 7.88 -23.23
N ALA A 2 -12.84 7.11 -23.26
CA ALA A 2 -12.74 5.93 -22.43
C ALA A 2 -12.93 6.34 -20.97
N SER A 3 -13.82 5.68 -20.28
CA SER A 3 -14.05 5.95 -18.88
C SER A 3 -12.85 5.45 -18.07
N TYR A 4 -12.55 6.09 -16.96
CA TYR A 4 -11.50 5.65 -16.04
C TYR A 4 -11.75 4.20 -15.60
N GLY A 5 -13.02 3.81 -15.50
CA GLY A 5 -13.44 2.42 -15.33
C GLY A 5 -12.97 1.50 -16.45
N ASP A 6 -12.92 1.98 -17.69
CA ASP A 6 -12.45 1.19 -18.83
C ASP A 6 -10.92 1.00 -18.81
N ILE A 7 -10.18 1.93 -18.20
CA ILE A 7 -8.73 1.79 -18.00
C ILE A 7 -8.44 0.85 -16.84
N TRP A 8 -9.18 0.95 -15.74
CA TRP A 8 -8.98 0.13 -14.55
C TRP A 8 -9.64 -1.25 -14.64
N HIS A 9 -10.65 -1.43 -15.48
CA HIS A 9 -11.33 -2.70 -15.64
C HIS A 9 -10.41 -3.85 -16.12
N PRO A 10 -9.52 -3.68 -17.10
CA PRO A 10 -8.55 -4.72 -17.44
C PRO A 10 -7.64 -5.08 -16.25
N PHE A 11 -7.32 -4.11 -15.42
CA PHE A 11 -6.49 -4.31 -14.24
C PHE A 11 -7.25 -5.01 -13.11
N TYR A 12 -8.52 -4.73 -12.94
CA TYR A 12 -9.34 -5.23 -11.84
C TYR A 12 -10.19 -6.45 -12.22
N GLY A 13 -10.69 -6.51 -13.44
CA GLY A 13 -11.56 -7.58 -13.90
C GLY A 13 -10.94 -8.97 -13.83
N GLY A 14 -9.61 -9.07 -13.90
CA GLY A 14 -8.86 -10.32 -13.72
C GLY A 14 -8.66 -10.73 -12.25
N GLY A 15 -8.97 -9.89 -11.28
CA GLY A 15 -8.81 -10.18 -9.84
C GLY A 15 -7.35 -10.36 -9.38
N HIS A 16 -6.38 -9.98 -10.22
CA HIS A 16 -4.95 -10.29 -10.01
C HIS A 16 -4.13 -9.12 -9.46
N TRP A 17 -4.75 -7.97 -9.24
CA TRP A 17 -4.07 -6.76 -8.76
C TRP A 17 -4.16 -6.64 -7.27
N ASN A 18 -2.99 -6.45 -6.66
CA ASN A 18 -2.83 -6.24 -5.24
C ASN A 18 -2.04 -4.95 -5.01
N VAL A 19 -2.20 -4.37 -3.83
CA VAL A 19 -1.40 -3.20 -3.44
C VAL A 19 0.02 -3.66 -3.10
N GLY A 20 1.02 -2.92 -3.55
CA GLY A 20 2.42 -3.26 -3.32
C GLY A 20 2.83 -3.15 -1.84
N SER A 21 3.76 -4.02 -1.42
CA SER A 21 4.20 -4.09 -0.02
C SER A 21 4.76 -2.77 0.50
N THR A 22 5.55 -2.06 -0.29
CA THR A 22 6.14 -0.78 0.12
C THR A 22 5.08 0.24 0.57
N LEU A 23 3.97 0.35 -0.16
CA LEU A 23 2.89 1.27 0.22
C LEU A 23 2.14 0.78 1.44
N ILE A 24 1.77 -0.50 1.47
CA ILE A 24 1.07 -1.09 2.62
C ILE A 24 1.90 -0.93 3.89
N ASP A 25 3.18 -1.29 3.85
CA ASP A 25 4.05 -1.25 5.03
C ASP A 25 4.22 0.19 5.55
N VAL A 26 4.46 1.15 4.66
CA VAL A 26 4.57 2.57 5.05
C VAL A 26 3.28 3.09 5.71
N LEU A 27 2.12 2.77 5.16
CA LEU A 27 0.85 3.24 5.72
C LEU A 27 0.48 2.50 7.01
N ARG A 28 0.67 1.18 7.06
CA ARG A 28 0.37 0.35 8.22
C ARG A 28 1.25 0.72 9.43
N ASP A 29 2.56 0.78 9.22
CA ASP A 29 3.53 0.96 10.29
C ASP A 29 3.46 2.38 10.89
N ASN A 30 2.97 3.34 10.10
CA ASN A 30 2.73 4.71 10.56
C ASN A 30 1.25 4.97 10.93
N LYS A 31 0.41 3.96 11.00
CA LYS A 31 -1.03 4.07 11.29
C LYS A 31 -1.74 5.14 10.47
N ASP A 32 -1.37 5.24 9.20
CA ASP A 32 -1.92 6.23 8.27
C ASP A 32 -3.34 5.81 7.84
N PRO A 33 -4.37 6.62 8.14
CA PRO A 33 -5.75 6.23 7.86
C PRO A 33 -6.09 6.13 6.36
N ARG A 34 -5.21 6.61 5.49
CA ARG A 34 -5.34 6.37 4.04
C ARG A 34 -5.21 4.90 3.66
N LEU A 35 -4.59 4.08 4.52
CA LEU A 35 -4.51 2.63 4.31
C LEU A 35 -5.87 2.01 4.04
N MET A 36 -6.86 2.32 4.87
CA MET A 36 -8.22 1.78 4.77
C MET A 36 -9.01 2.34 3.59
N LYS A 37 -8.52 3.43 2.99
CA LYS A 37 -9.08 4.00 1.75
C LYS A 37 -8.46 3.38 0.50
N PHE A 38 -7.19 3.00 0.58
CA PHE A 38 -6.42 2.47 -0.55
C PHE A 38 -6.55 0.97 -0.70
N ALA A 39 -6.63 0.23 0.41
CA ALA A 39 -6.57 -1.22 0.41
C ALA A 39 -7.67 -1.85 1.28
N ASN A 40 -8.08 -3.04 0.90
CA ASN A 40 -8.86 -3.93 1.74
C ASN A 40 -7.92 -4.81 2.59
N PRO A 41 -8.30 -5.24 3.78
CA PRO A 41 -7.57 -6.28 4.50
C PRO A 41 -7.54 -7.56 3.67
N VAL A 42 -6.64 -8.47 3.98
CA VAL A 42 -6.52 -9.73 3.24
C VAL A 42 -7.81 -10.54 3.31
N LYS A 43 -8.16 -11.18 2.21
CA LYS A 43 -9.33 -12.05 2.14
C LYS A 43 -9.11 -13.35 2.92
N GLY A 44 -7.85 -13.81 2.92
CA GLY A 44 -7.50 -15.08 3.54
C GLY A 44 -7.95 -16.30 2.73
N GLY A 45 -7.75 -17.48 3.33
CA GLY A 45 -8.06 -18.76 2.70
C GLY A 45 -7.04 -19.83 3.02
N THR A 46 -7.21 -20.99 2.40
CA THR A 46 -6.26 -22.10 2.49
C THR A 46 -5.52 -22.27 1.16
N PHE A 47 -4.19 -22.31 1.24
CA PHE A 47 -3.30 -22.28 0.06
C PHE A 47 -2.30 -23.44 0.15
N VAL A 48 -2.22 -24.25 -0.90
CA VAL A 48 -1.28 -25.34 -1.00
C VAL A 48 -0.03 -24.86 -1.72
N LEU A 49 1.07 -24.77 -1.01
CA LEU A 49 2.38 -24.40 -1.56
C LEU A 49 3.08 -25.67 -2.04
N THR A 50 2.72 -26.14 -3.25
CA THR A 50 3.21 -27.41 -3.78
C THR A 50 4.73 -27.44 -3.88
N LYS A 51 5.33 -28.45 -3.26
CA LYS A 51 6.79 -28.64 -3.30
C LYS A 51 7.21 -29.10 -4.70
N PRO A 52 8.18 -28.42 -5.33
CA PRO A 52 8.76 -28.88 -6.60
C PRO A 52 9.45 -30.23 -6.43
N THR A 53 9.32 -31.11 -7.40
CA THR A 53 9.95 -32.44 -7.41
C THR A 53 11.29 -32.46 -8.16
N THR A 54 11.55 -31.44 -8.99
CA THR A 54 12.75 -31.37 -9.85
C THR A 54 13.32 -29.95 -9.90
N GLY A 55 14.56 -29.84 -10.31
CA GLY A 55 15.24 -28.58 -10.55
C GLY A 55 15.74 -27.87 -9.29
N SER A 56 16.38 -26.72 -9.48
CA SER A 56 16.96 -25.90 -8.40
C SER A 56 15.97 -25.41 -7.36
N ASN A 57 14.68 -25.41 -7.68
CA ASN A 57 13.62 -24.94 -6.80
C ASN A 57 13.36 -25.90 -5.63
N VAL A 58 13.73 -27.17 -5.74
CA VAL A 58 13.59 -28.14 -4.65
C VAL A 58 14.36 -27.69 -3.42
N ALA A 59 15.61 -27.28 -3.59
CA ALA A 59 16.47 -26.80 -2.49
C ALA A 59 16.06 -25.42 -1.96
N LEU A 60 15.40 -24.61 -2.79
CA LEU A 60 14.96 -23.26 -2.41
C LEU A 60 13.58 -23.24 -1.81
N TYR A 61 12.79 -24.30 -1.95
CA TYR A 61 11.41 -24.35 -1.50
C TYR A 61 11.20 -23.97 -0.03
N PRO A 62 11.98 -24.52 0.95
CA PRO A 62 11.80 -24.11 2.35
C PRO A 62 12.04 -22.63 2.59
N LYS A 63 12.98 -22.01 1.86
CA LYS A 63 13.26 -20.58 1.94
C LYS A 63 12.12 -19.74 1.36
N HIS A 64 11.49 -20.23 0.29
CA HIS A 64 10.34 -19.55 -0.32
C HIS A 64 9.12 -19.61 0.59
N VAL A 65 8.83 -20.78 1.17
CA VAL A 65 7.73 -20.94 2.13
C VAL A 65 7.95 -19.99 3.32
N LYS A 66 9.15 -20.02 3.91
CA LYS A 66 9.49 -19.16 5.04
C LYS A 66 9.35 -17.67 4.69
N HIS A 67 9.85 -17.24 3.55
CA HIS A 67 9.75 -15.84 3.12
C HIS A 67 8.29 -15.39 2.98
N LEU A 68 7.43 -16.23 2.39
CA LEU A 68 6.02 -15.92 2.25
C LEU A 68 5.28 -15.88 3.59
N THR A 69 5.51 -16.87 4.44
CA THR A 69 4.87 -16.94 5.75
C THR A 69 5.32 -15.82 6.68
N ASP A 70 6.60 -15.48 6.69
CA ASP A 70 7.13 -14.33 7.45
C ASP A 70 6.52 -13.01 6.98
N HIS A 71 6.38 -12.83 5.66
CA HIS A 71 5.79 -11.62 5.09
C HIS A 71 4.31 -11.46 5.47
N ILE A 72 3.54 -12.55 5.48
CA ILE A 72 2.13 -12.54 5.90
C ILE A 72 2.03 -12.26 7.40
N LYS A 73 2.86 -12.90 8.23
CA LYS A 73 2.92 -12.68 9.68
C LYS A 73 3.28 -11.24 10.04
N ALA A 74 4.15 -10.60 9.26
CA ALA A 74 4.51 -9.19 9.45
C ALA A 74 3.30 -8.24 9.29
N GLY A 75 2.25 -8.65 8.58
CA GLY A 75 0.97 -7.94 8.50
C GLY A 75 0.05 -8.14 9.72
N GLY A 76 0.52 -8.78 10.80
CA GLY A 76 -0.28 -9.01 12.02
C GLY A 76 -1.21 -10.23 11.94
N LEU A 77 -1.06 -11.09 10.91
CA LEU A 77 -1.91 -12.27 10.75
C LEU A 77 -1.29 -13.51 11.39
N THR A 78 -2.09 -14.24 12.15
CA THR A 78 -1.74 -15.57 12.65
C THR A 78 -2.09 -16.61 11.60
N ILE A 79 -1.09 -17.29 11.05
CA ILE A 79 -1.28 -18.35 10.06
C ILE A 79 -1.13 -19.74 10.69
N THR A 80 -1.86 -20.71 10.15
CA THR A 80 -1.68 -22.13 10.49
C THR A 80 -0.94 -22.80 9.34
N GLU A 81 0.07 -23.59 9.67
CA GLU A 81 0.90 -24.33 8.72
C GLU A 81 0.74 -25.84 8.95
N ALA A 82 0.54 -26.60 7.88
CA ALA A 82 0.53 -28.05 7.88
C ALA A 82 1.49 -28.57 6.80
N THR A 83 2.30 -29.56 7.13
CA THR A 83 3.26 -30.15 6.18
C THR A 83 2.85 -31.60 5.89
N ALA A 84 2.65 -31.92 4.62
CA ALA A 84 2.37 -33.26 4.15
C ALA A 84 3.63 -34.14 4.15
N SER A 85 3.47 -35.45 4.00
CA SER A 85 4.57 -36.42 3.99
C SER A 85 5.60 -36.21 2.87
N ASP A 86 5.17 -35.64 1.74
CA ASP A 86 6.04 -35.26 0.62
C ASP A 86 6.78 -33.93 0.86
N GLY A 87 6.50 -33.26 1.98
CA GLY A 87 7.04 -31.96 2.36
C GLY A 87 6.31 -30.76 1.73
N THR A 88 5.17 -30.96 1.07
CA THR A 88 4.29 -29.87 0.61
C THR A 88 3.69 -29.17 1.83
N VAL A 89 3.75 -27.84 1.85
CA VAL A 89 3.20 -27.02 2.95
C VAL A 89 1.86 -26.45 2.53
N THR A 90 0.87 -26.61 3.38
CA THR A 90 -0.42 -25.93 3.28
C THR A 90 -0.47 -24.85 4.35
N ILE A 91 -0.81 -23.62 3.96
CA ILE A 91 -1.01 -22.51 4.88
C ILE A 91 -2.49 -22.12 4.90
N THR A 92 -3.01 -21.84 6.08
CA THR A 92 -4.34 -21.24 6.26
C THR A 92 -4.17 -19.86 6.87
N VAL A 93 -4.67 -18.87 6.17
CA VAL A 93 -4.61 -17.45 6.54
C VAL A 93 -6.02 -17.00 6.86
N PRO A 94 -6.29 -16.43 8.05
CA PRO A 94 -7.61 -15.91 8.39
C PRO A 94 -7.94 -14.69 7.54
N ALA A 95 -9.22 -14.40 7.36
CA ALA A 95 -9.66 -13.15 6.78
C ALA A 95 -9.28 -11.98 7.69
N GLY A 96 -8.79 -10.91 7.08
CA GLY A 96 -8.45 -9.69 7.81
C GLY A 96 -9.67 -8.88 8.22
N VAL A 97 -9.48 -7.99 9.18
CA VAL A 97 -10.51 -7.10 9.72
C VAL A 97 -10.20 -5.65 9.35
N ALA A 98 -11.17 -4.94 8.78
CA ALA A 98 -10.99 -3.57 8.29
C ALA A 98 -10.88 -2.49 9.40
N ALA A 99 -11.13 -2.83 10.66
CA ALA A 99 -11.16 -1.87 11.77
C ALA A 99 -9.79 -1.59 12.40
N THR A 100 -8.74 -2.24 11.93
CA THR A 100 -7.37 -2.12 12.49
C THR A 100 -6.38 -1.76 11.40
N PHE A 101 -5.21 -1.23 11.77
CA PHE A 101 -4.09 -1.05 10.83
C PHE A 101 -3.36 -2.37 10.54
N GLU A 102 -3.61 -3.40 11.33
CA GLU A 102 -3.16 -4.76 11.06
C GLU A 102 -4.00 -5.45 9.98
N HIS A 103 -3.61 -6.65 9.60
CA HIS A 103 -4.32 -7.47 8.61
C HIS A 103 -4.23 -6.94 7.16
N TYR A 104 -3.33 -6.03 6.90
CA TYR A 104 -2.99 -5.58 5.55
C TYR A 104 -1.63 -6.12 5.17
N VAL A 105 -1.58 -6.84 4.07
CA VAL A 105 -0.37 -7.45 3.54
C VAL A 105 -0.20 -7.03 2.10
N GLY A 106 0.85 -6.30 1.80
CA GLY A 106 1.14 -5.86 0.45
C GLY A 106 1.80 -6.97 -0.38
N GLN A 107 1.58 -6.95 -1.67
CA GLN A 107 2.25 -7.87 -2.58
C GLN A 107 3.74 -7.51 -2.67
N PRO A 108 4.66 -8.48 -2.51
CA PRO A 108 6.09 -8.23 -2.68
C PRO A 108 6.41 -7.66 -4.06
N THR A 109 7.17 -6.55 -4.11
CA THR A 109 7.51 -5.85 -5.36
C THR A 109 8.55 -6.58 -6.20
N ARG A 110 9.36 -7.45 -5.57
CA ARG A 110 10.34 -8.28 -6.26
C ARG A 110 9.81 -9.70 -6.40
N MET A 111 9.07 -9.93 -7.46
CA MET A 111 8.63 -11.27 -7.84
C MET A 111 9.66 -11.89 -8.78
N ASN A 112 10.41 -12.87 -8.30
CA ASN A 112 11.13 -13.74 -9.22
C ASN A 112 10.23 -14.91 -9.64
N SER A 113 10.55 -15.54 -10.75
CA SER A 113 9.78 -16.67 -11.31
C SER A 113 9.63 -17.86 -10.35
N LYS A 114 10.45 -17.92 -9.31
CA LYS A 114 10.50 -19.01 -8.32
C LYS A 114 9.48 -18.83 -7.20
N ILE A 115 9.18 -17.58 -6.83
CA ILE A 115 8.16 -17.26 -5.82
C ILE A 115 6.78 -17.09 -6.47
N LYS A 116 6.74 -16.70 -7.75
CA LYS A 116 5.50 -16.45 -8.48
C LYS A 116 4.42 -17.55 -8.37
N PRO A 117 4.75 -18.86 -8.36
CA PRO A 117 3.75 -19.90 -8.19
C PRO A 117 2.98 -19.85 -6.86
N TYR A 118 3.53 -19.18 -5.84
CA TYR A 118 2.95 -19.10 -4.50
C TYR A 118 2.28 -17.76 -4.21
N LEU A 119 2.22 -16.86 -5.22
CA LEU A 119 1.61 -15.55 -5.06
C LEU A 119 0.10 -15.60 -5.35
N TYR A 120 -0.63 -16.22 -4.45
CA TYR A 120 -2.08 -16.23 -4.50
C TYR A 120 -2.64 -14.84 -4.20
N THR A 121 -3.54 -14.34 -5.05
CA THR A 121 -4.07 -12.99 -4.94
C THR A 121 -4.81 -12.71 -3.62
N ASP A 122 -5.42 -13.73 -3.03
CA ASP A 122 -6.16 -13.63 -1.79
C ASP A 122 -5.27 -13.59 -0.52
N LEU A 123 -3.96 -13.81 -0.70
CA LEU A 123 -2.95 -13.62 0.36
C LEU A 123 -2.57 -12.14 0.57
N PHE A 124 -2.94 -11.26 -0.36
CA PHE A 124 -2.52 -9.86 -0.34
C PHE A 124 -3.71 -8.92 -0.38
N SER A 125 -3.49 -7.73 0.17
CA SER A 125 -4.48 -6.66 0.19
C SER A 125 -4.75 -6.15 -1.22
N LYS A 126 -6.03 -6.14 -1.60
CA LYS A 126 -6.51 -5.61 -2.88
C LYS A 126 -6.89 -4.14 -2.74
N PRO A 127 -6.82 -3.35 -3.82
CA PRO A 127 -7.36 -2.00 -3.82
C PRO A 127 -8.83 -1.99 -3.40
N THR A 128 -9.26 -0.94 -2.71
CA THR A 128 -10.66 -0.76 -2.35
C THR A 128 -11.52 -0.37 -3.55
N ASP A 129 -12.83 -0.57 -3.45
CA ASP A 129 -13.79 -0.08 -4.45
C ASP A 129 -13.77 1.46 -4.55
N TYR A 130 -13.33 2.16 -3.51
CA TYR A 130 -13.12 3.61 -3.54
C TYR A 130 -12.04 4.03 -4.55
N ILE A 131 -10.97 3.24 -4.66
CA ILE A 131 -9.87 3.48 -5.62
C ILE A 131 -10.27 3.06 -7.04
N ILE A 132 -10.96 1.92 -7.16
CA ILE A 132 -11.24 1.30 -8.46
C ILE A 132 -12.48 1.91 -9.10
N GLY A 133 -13.21 2.72 -8.36
CA GLY A 133 -14.52 3.19 -8.76
C GLY A 133 -15.53 2.05 -8.78
N ALA A 134 -16.73 2.35 -9.15
CA ALA A 134 -17.81 1.38 -9.17
C ALA A 134 -17.72 0.48 -10.41
N LYS A 135 -16.70 -0.32 -10.50
CA LYS A 135 -16.55 -1.53 -11.33
C LYS A 135 -17.46 -1.58 -12.57
N ASN A 136 -17.29 -0.68 -13.53
CA ASN A 136 -18.07 -0.72 -14.78
C ASN A 136 -19.60 -0.71 -14.65
N THR A 137 -20.12 -0.14 -13.63
CA THR A 137 -21.57 -0.06 -13.43
C THR A 137 -22.19 1.17 -14.08
N GLY A 138 -21.48 1.82 -15.01
CA GLY A 138 -21.92 3.06 -15.63
C GLY A 138 -21.84 4.28 -14.72
N ASN A 139 -21.21 4.16 -13.55
CA ASN A 139 -21.02 5.27 -12.64
C ASN A 139 -19.95 6.25 -13.16
N PRO A 140 -20.13 7.56 -12.88
CA PRO A 140 -19.18 8.56 -13.30
C PRO A 140 -17.80 8.27 -12.68
N ILE A 141 -16.84 8.44 -13.47
CA ILE A 141 -15.43 8.28 -13.23
C ILE A 141 -14.98 9.31 -12.20
N ALA A 142 -14.08 8.90 -11.32
CA ALA A 142 -13.34 9.87 -10.53
C ALA A 142 -12.65 10.87 -11.47
N PRO A 143 -12.80 12.18 -11.26
CA PRO A 143 -12.15 13.17 -12.09
C PRO A 143 -10.64 12.95 -12.07
N LYS A 144 -9.99 13.09 -13.23
CA LYS A 144 -8.53 13.01 -13.28
C LYS A 144 -7.95 14.16 -12.45
N LEU A 145 -7.15 13.84 -11.47
CA LEU A 145 -6.42 14.83 -10.70
C LEU A 145 -5.24 15.31 -11.55
N VAL A 146 -5.17 16.60 -11.80
CA VAL A 146 -4.08 17.22 -12.54
C VAL A 146 -3.06 17.85 -11.58
N MET A 147 -3.55 18.55 -10.57
CA MET A 147 -2.75 19.10 -9.48
C MET A 147 -3.60 19.16 -8.22
N THR A 148 -3.05 18.77 -7.10
CA THR A 148 -3.79 18.72 -5.84
C THR A 148 -3.33 19.80 -4.86
N ALA A 149 -4.22 20.22 -3.95
CA ALA A 149 -3.84 21.10 -2.86
C ALA A 149 -2.78 20.45 -1.95
N ALA A 150 -2.81 19.12 -1.82
CA ALA A 150 -1.80 18.36 -1.09
C ALA A 150 -0.41 18.58 -1.67
N GLU A 151 -0.29 18.40 -2.98
CA GLU A 151 0.97 18.58 -3.70
C GLU A 151 1.49 20.02 -3.56
N SER A 152 0.65 21.02 -3.77
CA SER A 152 1.03 22.42 -3.64
C SER A 152 1.59 22.73 -2.25
N HIS A 153 0.95 22.26 -1.19
CA HIS A 153 1.44 22.46 0.16
C HIS A 153 2.75 21.72 0.43
N LEU A 154 2.89 20.50 -0.04
CA LEU A 154 4.14 19.73 0.14
C LEU A 154 5.31 20.34 -0.65
N MET A 155 5.07 20.91 -1.82
CA MET A 155 6.09 21.67 -2.57
C MET A 155 6.51 22.94 -1.82
N VAL A 156 5.58 23.67 -1.21
CA VAL A 156 5.92 24.84 -0.36
C VAL A 156 6.70 24.41 0.89
N ALA A 157 6.35 23.28 1.50
CA ALA A 157 7.14 22.72 2.61
C ALA A 157 8.57 22.40 2.19
N GLU A 158 8.75 21.78 1.03
CA GLU A 158 10.07 21.49 0.45
C GLU A 158 10.88 22.78 0.21
N ALA A 159 10.26 23.80 -0.39
CA ALA A 159 10.91 25.09 -0.63
C ALA A 159 11.36 25.75 0.68
N ALA A 160 10.48 25.74 1.71
CA ALA A 160 10.80 26.31 3.01
C ALA A 160 11.94 25.55 3.73
N ILE A 161 12.02 24.21 3.60
CA ILE A 161 13.17 23.44 4.11
C ILE A 161 14.47 23.83 3.43
N LYS A 162 14.41 24.18 2.13
CA LYS A 162 15.56 24.66 1.33
C LYS A 162 15.88 26.13 1.56
N GLY A 163 15.21 26.83 2.48
CA GLY A 163 15.43 28.23 2.79
C GLY A 163 14.67 29.23 1.92
N ILE A 164 13.72 28.77 1.13
CA ILE A 164 12.85 29.62 0.30
C ILE A 164 11.48 29.74 0.95
N GLY A 165 11.22 30.85 1.63
CA GLY A 165 10.00 31.05 2.40
C GLY A 165 10.09 30.53 3.83
N SER A 166 8.94 30.28 4.45
CA SER A 166 8.84 29.87 5.87
C SER A 166 7.66 28.92 6.09
N GLY A 167 7.50 28.41 7.33
CA GLY A 167 6.36 27.59 7.70
C GLY A 167 6.42 26.15 7.18
N ALA A 168 7.61 25.57 7.01
CA ALA A 168 7.81 24.23 6.46
C ALA A 168 6.89 23.18 7.11
N ASN A 169 6.83 23.11 8.45
CA ASN A 169 6.02 22.13 9.15
C ASN A 169 4.51 22.40 8.98
N THR A 170 4.10 23.66 8.99
CA THR A 170 2.69 24.03 8.76
C THR A 170 2.22 23.58 7.38
N HIS A 171 3.02 23.83 6.34
CA HIS A 171 2.71 23.40 4.99
C HIS A 171 2.79 21.87 4.83
N TYR A 172 3.72 21.20 5.49
CA TYR A 172 3.81 19.75 5.52
C TYR A 172 2.53 19.11 6.09
N GLN A 173 2.09 19.54 7.28
CA GLN A 173 0.86 19.06 7.89
C GLN A 173 -0.39 19.41 7.09
N MET A 174 -0.42 20.58 6.46
CA MET A 174 -1.51 20.95 5.57
C MET A 174 -1.55 20.06 4.33
N GLY A 175 -0.39 19.71 3.76
CA GLY A 175 -0.30 18.80 2.64
C GLY A 175 -0.82 17.40 2.98
N ILE A 176 -0.45 16.86 4.14
CA ILE A 176 -0.99 15.59 4.66
C ILE A 176 -2.52 15.69 4.82
N THR A 177 -2.99 16.75 5.48
CA THR A 177 -4.42 17.00 5.70
C THR A 177 -5.20 17.00 4.38
N LYS A 178 -4.70 17.74 3.39
CA LYS A 178 -5.36 17.85 2.08
C LYS A 178 -5.36 16.51 1.32
N SER A 179 -4.27 15.76 1.39
CA SER A 179 -4.23 14.40 0.85
C SER A 179 -5.26 13.49 1.51
N MET A 180 -5.34 13.48 2.83
CA MET A 180 -6.31 12.67 3.57
C MET A 180 -7.77 13.07 3.27
N GLN A 181 -8.04 14.37 3.21
CA GLN A 181 -9.37 14.89 2.83
C GLN A 181 -9.77 14.46 1.42
N GLN A 182 -8.85 14.52 0.47
CA GLN A 182 -9.06 14.06 -0.91
C GLN A 182 -9.51 12.59 -0.97
N TRP A 183 -8.96 11.75 -0.11
CA TRP A 183 -9.28 10.33 -0.02
C TRP A 183 -10.43 10.01 0.95
N GLY A 184 -11.16 11.02 1.43
CA GLY A 184 -12.33 10.84 2.28
C GLY A 184 -12.02 10.28 3.66
N VAL A 185 -10.85 10.59 4.22
CA VAL A 185 -10.53 10.32 5.62
C VAL A 185 -11.30 11.29 6.50
N SER A 186 -11.84 10.82 7.61
CA SER A 186 -12.62 11.65 8.53
C SER A 186 -11.76 12.73 9.21
N ALA A 187 -12.37 13.85 9.59
CA ALA A 187 -11.65 14.92 10.30
C ALA A 187 -11.08 14.44 11.65
N SER A 188 -11.77 13.53 12.34
CA SER A 188 -11.28 12.92 13.58
C SER A 188 -10.05 12.07 13.38
N ASP A 189 -10.02 11.24 12.32
CA ASP A 189 -8.87 10.38 12.04
C ASP A 189 -7.66 11.21 11.59
N ILE A 190 -7.89 12.27 10.82
CA ILE A 190 -6.83 13.23 10.45
C ILE A 190 -6.25 13.88 11.71
N ALA A 191 -7.09 14.38 12.60
CA ALA A 191 -6.63 15.01 13.85
C ALA A 191 -5.84 14.03 14.72
N THR A 192 -6.32 12.78 14.84
CA THR A 192 -5.65 11.71 15.59
C THR A 192 -4.28 11.41 14.99
N PHE A 193 -4.17 11.27 13.68
CA PHE A 193 -2.91 11.03 12.99
C PHE A 193 -1.91 12.18 13.20
N LEU A 194 -2.35 13.43 13.01
CA LEU A 194 -1.49 14.59 13.16
C LEU A 194 -0.98 14.79 14.62
N ALA A 195 -1.78 14.36 15.60
CA ALA A 195 -1.42 14.50 17.01
C ALA A 195 -0.49 13.37 17.51
N ASN A 196 -0.64 12.16 17.00
CA ASN A 196 -0.04 10.97 17.60
C ASN A 196 1.11 10.37 16.79
N GLU A 197 1.12 10.56 15.46
CA GLU A 197 2.12 9.90 14.64
C GLU A 197 3.32 10.81 14.35
N SER A 198 4.51 10.34 14.70
CA SER A 198 5.75 11.13 14.56
C SER A 198 6.05 11.55 13.12
N VAL A 199 5.62 10.75 12.16
CA VAL A 199 5.76 11.05 10.72
C VAL A 199 4.91 12.23 10.26
N ALA A 200 3.95 12.68 11.05
CA ALA A 200 3.12 13.85 10.75
C ALA A 200 3.82 15.19 11.08
N THR A 201 5.02 15.17 11.65
CA THR A 201 5.79 16.36 12.00
C THR A 201 7.20 16.26 11.43
N LEU A 202 7.65 17.32 10.76
CA LEU A 202 9.01 17.38 10.22
C LEU A 202 10.04 17.36 11.35
N SER A 203 10.98 16.44 11.28
CA SER A 203 12.02 16.28 12.31
C SER A 203 13.36 15.89 11.70
N GLY A 204 14.43 16.07 12.46
CA GLY A 204 15.78 15.70 12.06
C GLY A 204 16.49 16.73 11.18
N THR A 205 17.46 16.26 10.42
CA THR A 205 18.27 17.03 9.47
C THR A 205 17.47 17.52 8.27
N THR A 206 18.02 18.43 7.52
CA THR A 206 17.41 18.89 6.25
C THR A 206 17.13 17.71 5.29
N ALA A 207 18.06 16.77 5.17
CA ALA A 207 17.89 15.60 4.31
C ALA A 207 16.74 14.70 4.77
N GLU A 208 16.61 14.45 6.08
CA GLU A 208 15.52 13.68 6.66
C GLU A 208 14.16 14.35 6.46
N LYS A 209 14.09 15.67 6.66
CA LYS A 209 12.86 16.44 6.39
C LYS A 209 12.46 16.40 4.92
N LEU A 210 13.41 16.49 3.99
CA LEU A 210 13.14 16.36 2.56
C LEU A 210 12.65 14.95 2.21
N ALA A 211 13.21 13.91 2.83
CA ALA A 211 12.73 12.53 2.66
C ALA A 211 11.30 12.35 3.20
N GLN A 212 10.96 12.97 4.35
CA GLN A 212 9.59 12.97 4.86
C GLN A 212 8.62 13.62 3.87
N VAL A 213 8.96 14.79 3.32
CA VAL A 213 8.14 15.47 2.30
C VAL A 213 7.99 14.61 1.04
N ALA A 214 9.08 14.03 0.54
CA ALA A 214 9.04 13.15 -0.63
C ALA A 214 8.14 11.93 -0.40
N THR A 215 8.20 11.31 0.79
CA THR A 215 7.32 10.19 1.15
C THR A 215 5.85 10.61 1.13
N GLN A 216 5.50 11.75 1.70
CA GLN A 216 4.12 12.23 1.71
C GLN A 216 3.63 12.63 0.32
N ARG A 217 4.48 13.20 -0.54
CA ARG A 217 4.16 13.47 -1.94
C ARG A 217 3.92 12.16 -2.70
N TRP A 218 4.77 11.17 -2.50
CA TRP A 218 4.61 9.84 -3.10
C TRP A 218 3.29 9.17 -2.70
N ILE A 219 2.90 9.25 -1.42
CA ILE A 219 1.60 8.74 -0.95
C ILE A 219 0.44 9.54 -1.56
N ALA A 220 0.56 10.87 -1.65
CA ALA A 220 -0.48 11.74 -2.21
C ALA A 220 -0.74 11.45 -3.69
N HIS A 221 0.28 11.03 -4.43
CA HIS A 221 0.20 10.61 -5.83
C HIS A 221 -0.20 9.13 -6.04
N TYR A 222 -0.73 8.47 -5.01
CA TYR A 222 -1.25 7.11 -5.19
C TYR A 222 -2.26 7.11 -6.35
N THR A 223 -2.19 6.30 -7.31
CA THR A 223 -2.92 6.26 -8.58
C THR A 223 -2.32 7.08 -9.73
N ASP A 224 -1.36 7.96 -9.47
CA ASP A 224 -0.56 8.62 -10.50
C ASP A 224 0.89 8.14 -10.42
N GLY A 225 1.16 6.99 -11.04
CA GLY A 225 2.47 6.33 -10.94
C GLY A 225 3.60 7.12 -11.60
N LEU A 226 3.32 7.99 -12.58
CA LEU A 226 4.34 8.79 -13.24
C LEU A 226 4.81 9.93 -12.32
N GLU A 227 3.88 10.66 -11.71
CA GLU A 227 4.19 11.71 -10.74
C GLU A 227 4.82 11.11 -9.47
N ALA A 228 4.27 10.01 -8.96
CA ALA A 228 4.85 9.32 -7.82
C ALA A 228 6.30 8.89 -8.07
N TRP A 229 6.63 8.43 -9.28
CA TRP A 229 7.98 8.04 -9.65
C TRP A 229 8.91 9.26 -9.82
N ALA A 230 8.42 10.37 -10.37
CA ALA A 230 9.18 11.60 -10.50
C ALA A 230 9.61 12.17 -9.14
N VAL A 231 8.77 12.04 -8.12
CA VAL A 231 9.04 12.53 -6.75
C VAL A 231 10.19 11.79 -6.06
N VAL A 232 10.38 10.50 -6.35
CA VAL A 232 11.38 9.66 -5.65
C VAL A 232 12.71 9.53 -6.40
N ARG A 233 12.88 10.24 -7.52
CA ARG A 233 14.13 10.33 -8.28
C ARG A 233 14.97 11.50 -7.82
#